data_b2214b599bcc5fc5a0ff453a5a351de3
#
_entry.id   b2214b599bcc5fc5a0ff453a5a351de3
#
_cell.length_a   1.000
_cell.length_b   1.000
_cell.length_c   1.000
_cell.angle_alpha   90.00
_cell.angle_beta   90.00
_cell.angle_gamma   90.00
#
_symmetry.space_group_name_H-M   'P 1'
#
loop_
_entity.id
_entity.type
_entity.pdbx_description
1 polymer ?
#
loop_
_entity_poly.entity_id
_entity_poly.type
_entity_poly.pdbx_seq_one_letter_code
_entity_poly.pdbx_strand_id
1 'polypeptide(L)'
;MKSRYIKRRKKFHYIIISVTIIVCLLGTVFTSLAILNSSKDLLVANAENELKMKMIDVERNLGINLTDSQGDKTDAVNVAYPYNDKVGLLNENVDKSNTYYQITDNKNMTITTDNVLTVYYDDIRGTLSHIRNYISFDVIRNLFSDNEYKEICGYLNTPADSDGNYYLLICKKFYESEKYGYVPCQLEVVKTNKVNDWYVQDEVVKTYSFDLSKYDYLTIEELEATPFENDEMYRNIIDTDFFLGKDKPKYSQKDVEQILKDNALLYYDIYESPAVVNDGIFKCYLLCSDYYYNTENRLISDPNDSDNVYKVEQGSYLIVSLKEIDLLNDCLWKLITVFAVASTIMAVVITVEIFSWKDFKRRTAQEETRLEMTNAIAHNLKTPLFVIGGFAENLKNEEDTEKKLHNIEIIQQQTEEMDILIHRMLDLSRFDSPALKLNCEVFDFKPFIEKILENYYVHTEHEIIFIYN
;
A
#
# COMPACT_ATOMS: atom_id res chain seq x y z
N MET A 1 51.93 -18.35 -0.34
CA MET A 1 50.79 -19.19 0.11
C MET A 1 49.67 -18.39 0.78
N LYS A 2 49.96 -17.47 1.68
CA LYS A 2 49.08 -16.65 2.50
C LYS A 2 48.14 -15.73 1.70
N SER A 3 48.65 -15.02 0.68
CA SER A 3 47.84 -14.14 -0.21
C SER A 3 46.74 -14.93 -0.93
N ARG A 4 46.99 -16.19 -1.29
CA ARG A 4 45.99 -17.07 -1.90
C ARG A 4 44.90 -17.50 -0.90
N TYR A 5 45.27 -17.70 0.37
CA TYR A 5 44.32 -18.08 1.44
C TYR A 5 43.37 -16.91 1.75
N ILE A 6 43.87 -15.71 1.93
CA ILE A 6 43.05 -14.50 2.16
C ILE A 6 42.12 -14.24 0.96
N LYS A 7 42.62 -14.34 -0.28
CA LYS A 7 41.78 -14.22 -1.48
C LYS A 7 40.69 -15.28 -1.54
N ARG A 8 40.98 -16.54 -1.19
CA ARG A 8 39.98 -17.62 -1.16
C ARG A 8 38.89 -17.34 -0.11
N ARG A 9 39.28 -16.92 1.09
CA ARG A 9 38.33 -16.64 2.17
C ARG A 9 37.47 -15.41 1.87
N LYS A 10 38.03 -14.36 1.26
CA LYS A 10 37.26 -13.22 0.76
C LYS A 10 36.22 -13.65 -0.29
N LYS A 11 36.63 -14.51 -1.24
CA LYS A 11 35.71 -15.05 -2.24
C LYS A 11 34.60 -15.89 -1.60
N PHE A 12 34.90 -16.65 -0.54
CA PHE A 12 33.95 -17.46 0.18
C PHE A 12 32.89 -16.58 0.91
N HIS A 13 33.28 -15.48 1.57
CA HIS A 13 32.33 -14.54 2.18
C HIS A 13 31.42 -13.90 1.12
N TYR A 14 31.95 -13.49 -0.04
CA TYR A 14 31.09 -12.99 -1.12
C TYR A 14 30.11 -14.05 -1.64
N ILE A 15 30.52 -15.29 -1.72
CA ILE A 15 29.64 -16.39 -2.13
C ILE A 15 28.53 -16.58 -1.11
N ILE A 16 28.85 -16.61 0.19
CA ILE A 16 27.84 -16.74 1.24
C ILE A 16 26.83 -15.59 1.15
N ILE A 17 27.29 -14.34 1.10
CA ILE A 17 26.39 -13.18 0.98
C ILE A 17 25.51 -13.30 -0.27
N SER A 18 26.09 -13.63 -1.43
CA SER A 18 25.33 -13.78 -2.67
C SER A 18 24.29 -14.91 -2.58
N VAL A 19 24.65 -16.05 -2.03
CA VAL A 19 23.73 -17.18 -1.83
C VAL A 19 22.60 -16.79 -0.88
N THR A 20 22.92 -16.11 0.23
CA THR A 20 21.92 -15.66 1.18
C THR A 20 20.93 -14.68 0.53
N ILE A 21 21.43 -13.72 -0.25
CA ILE A 21 20.56 -12.78 -0.98
C ILE A 21 19.63 -13.54 -1.93
N ILE A 22 20.16 -14.49 -2.71
CA ILE A 22 19.37 -15.29 -3.65
C ILE A 22 18.31 -16.12 -2.90
N VAL A 23 18.67 -16.79 -1.80
CA VAL A 23 17.74 -17.59 -1.01
C VAL A 23 16.65 -16.72 -0.39
N CYS A 24 17.02 -15.56 0.16
CA CYS A 24 16.03 -14.61 0.70
C CYS A 24 15.08 -14.10 -0.39
N LEU A 25 15.58 -13.73 -1.57
CA LEU A 25 14.75 -13.28 -2.69
C LEU A 25 13.80 -14.38 -3.17
N LEU A 26 14.29 -15.60 -3.35
CA LEU A 26 13.45 -16.73 -3.75
C LEU A 26 12.42 -17.06 -2.67
N GLY A 27 12.81 -17.03 -1.40
CA GLY A 27 11.92 -17.24 -0.27
C GLY A 27 10.81 -16.18 -0.19
N THR A 28 11.15 -14.90 -0.40
CA THR A 28 10.13 -13.82 -0.40
C THR A 28 9.17 -13.94 -1.57
N VAL A 29 9.65 -14.27 -2.77
CA VAL A 29 8.78 -14.51 -3.93
C VAL A 29 7.85 -15.69 -3.68
N PHE A 30 8.38 -16.81 -3.20
CA PHE A 30 7.59 -18.00 -2.93
C PHE A 30 6.52 -17.75 -1.85
N THR A 31 6.89 -17.11 -0.73
CA THR A 31 5.95 -16.79 0.35
C THR A 31 4.90 -15.77 -0.09
N SER A 32 5.27 -14.78 -0.91
CA SER A 32 4.32 -13.82 -1.47
C SER A 32 3.31 -14.49 -2.40
N LEU A 33 3.75 -15.38 -3.28
CA LEU A 33 2.86 -16.16 -4.14
C LEU A 33 1.95 -17.10 -3.34
N ALA A 34 2.47 -17.73 -2.30
CA ALA A 34 1.69 -18.58 -1.41
C ALA A 34 0.60 -17.78 -0.67
N ILE A 35 0.92 -16.57 -0.19
CA ILE A 35 -0.06 -15.69 0.46
C ILE A 35 -1.14 -15.25 -0.54
N LEU A 36 -0.75 -14.82 -1.74
CA LEU A 36 -1.72 -14.44 -2.76
C LEU A 36 -2.66 -15.60 -3.09
N ASN A 37 -2.12 -16.79 -3.33
CA ASN A 37 -2.92 -17.97 -3.65
C ASN A 37 -3.84 -18.39 -2.49
N SER A 38 -3.33 -18.43 -1.25
CA SER A 38 -4.14 -18.82 -0.08
C SER A 38 -5.20 -17.76 0.29
N SER A 39 -4.96 -16.49 -0.01
CA SER A 39 -5.92 -15.42 0.25
C SER A 39 -6.99 -15.32 -0.83
N LYS A 40 -6.71 -15.78 -2.04
CA LYS A 40 -7.61 -15.70 -3.18
C LYS A 40 -8.94 -16.40 -2.92
N ASP A 41 -8.92 -17.65 -2.51
CA ASP A 41 -10.14 -18.43 -2.25
C ASP A 41 -11.01 -17.76 -1.19
N LEU A 42 -10.39 -17.21 -0.15
CA LEU A 42 -11.10 -16.47 0.90
C LEU A 42 -11.71 -15.18 0.37
N LEU A 43 -10.96 -14.41 -0.43
CA LEU A 43 -11.44 -13.15 -1.00
C LEU A 43 -12.57 -13.39 -2.00
N VAL A 44 -12.46 -14.44 -2.81
CA VAL A 44 -13.53 -14.87 -3.72
C VAL A 44 -14.78 -15.26 -2.93
N ALA A 45 -14.65 -16.08 -1.89
CA ALA A 45 -15.77 -16.49 -1.07
C ALA A 45 -16.44 -15.30 -0.34
N ASN A 46 -15.65 -14.35 0.15
CA ASN A 46 -16.18 -13.12 0.76
C ASN A 46 -16.90 -12.25 -0.26
N ALA A 47 -16.34 -12.09 -1.46
CA ALA A 47 -16.96 -11.34 -2.55
C ALA A 47 -18.26 -12.00 -3.02
N GLU A 48 -18.30 -13.33 -3.11
CA GLU A 48 -19.52 -14.09 -3.44
C GLU A 48 -20.62 -13.86 -2.40
N ASN A 49 -20.28 -13.97 -1.12
CA ASN A 49 -21.23 -13.72 -0.04
C ASN A 49 -21.75 -12.27 -0.07
N GLU A 50 -20.87 -11.30 -0.31
CA GLU A 50 -21.25 -9.88 -0.42
C GLU A 50 -22.22 -9.67 -1.59
N LEU A 51 -21.90 -10.21 -2.79
CA LEU A 51 -22.77 -10.11 -3.95
C LEU A 51 -24.11 -10.78 -3.70
N LYS A 52 -24.13 -11.99 -3.14
CA LYS A 52 -25.39 -12.72 -2.82
C LYS A 52 -26.25 -11.97 -1.82
N MET A 53 -25.65 -11.38 -0.78
CA MET A 53 -26.41 -10.59 0.20
C MET A 53 -27.03 -9.36 -0.45
N LYS A 54 -26.29 -8.67 -1.31
CA LYS A 54 -26.83 -7.54 -2.09
C LYS A 54 -27.93 -7.96 -3.04
N MET A 55 -27.78 -9.10 -3.72
CA MET A 55 -28.81 -9.64 -4.61
C MET A 55 -30.11 -9.98 -3.82
N ILE A 56 -30.00 -10.55 -2.63
CA ILE A 56 -31.16 -10.81 -1.75
C ILE A 56 -31.84 -9.48 -1.36
N ASP A 57 -31.06 -8.43 -1.06
CA ASP A 57 -31.63 -7.12 -0.75
C ASP A 57 -32.36 -6.53 -1.97
N VAL A 58 -31.77 -6.67 -3.16
CA VAL A 58 -32.41 -6.31 -4.44
C VAL A 58 -33.71 -7.08 -4.65
N GLU A 59 -33.69 -8.40 -4.48
CA GLU A 59 -34.87 -9.24 -4.62
C GLU A 59 -35.99 -8.84 -3.65
N ARG A 60 -35.64 -8.57 -2.38
CA ARG A 60 -36.61 -8.17 -1.36
C ARG A 60 -37.35 -6.91 -1.75
N ASN A 61 -36.70 -6.01 -2.45
CA ASN A 61 -37.21 -4.69 -2.77
C ASN A 61 -37.81 -4.61 -4.19
N LEU A 62 -37.38 -5.52 -5.11
CA LEU A 62 -37.83 -5.60 -6.51
C LEU A 62 -39.27 -6.09 -6.63
N GLY A 63 -40.13 -6.12 -5.88
CA GLY A 63 -41.51 -6.57 -6.04
C GLY A 63 -42.50 -5.60 -5.45
N ILE A 64 -42.06 -4.47 -4.93
CA ILE A 64 -42.91 -3.55 -4.22
C ILE A 64 -43.32 -2.40 -5.16
N ASN A 65 -44.37 -2.59 -5.96
CA ASN A 65 -45.07 -1.47 -6.55
C ASN A 65 -46.16 -1.00 -5.58
N LEU A 66 -46.05 0.20 -5.11
CA LEU A 66 -46.99 0.76 -4.16
C LEU A 66 -48.21 1.26 -4.95
N THR A 67 -49.32 0.55 -4.81
CA THR A 67 -50.62 1.00 -5.23
C THR A 67 -51.52 1.04 -4.01
N ASP A 68 -52.37 2.04 -3.92
CA ASP A 68 -53.35 2.07 -2.85
C ASP A 68 -54.37 0.92 -2.92
N SER A 69 -55.21 0.79 -1.91
CA SER A 69 -56.24 -0.25 -1.89
C SER A 69 -57.30 -0.12 -3.01
N GLN A 70 -57.26 0.98 -3.77
CA GLN A 70 -58.16 1.20 -4.90
C GLN A 70 -57.48 0.95 -6.26
N GLY A 71 -56.16 0.68 -6.27
CA GLY A 71 -55.37 0.44 -7.47
C GLY A 71 -54.78 1.69 -8.10
N ASP A 72 -54.90 2.85 -7.45
CA ASP A 72 -54.26 4.06 -7.89
C ASP A 72 -52.84 4.13 -7.32
N LYS A 73 -51.90 4.62 -8.14
CA LYS A 73 -50.52 4.91 -7.68
C LYS A 73 -50.63 5.98 -6.58
N THR A 74 -50.32 5.63 -5.35
CA THR A 74 -50.33 6.59 -4.25
C THR A 74 -49.20 7.60 -4.44
N ASP A 75 -49.48 8.87 -4.21
CA ASP A 75 -48.47 9.88 -3.98
C ASP A 75 -47.69 9.53 -2.71
N ALA A 76 -46.63 8.81 -2.88
CA ALA A 76 -45.87 8.19 -1.81
C ALA A 76 -44.98 9.16 -1.01
N VAL A 77 -45.43 10.38 -0.86
CA VAL A 77 -44.71 11.43 -0.10
C VAL A 77 -44.55 11.08 1.40
N ASN A 78 -45.29 10.09 1.90
CA ASN A 78 -45.33 9.80 3.34
C ASN A 78 -44.92 8.40 3.76
N VAL A 79 -44.44 7.54 2.84
CA VAL A 79 -44.04 6.18 3.23
C VAL A 79 -42.53 6.14 3.42
N ALA A 80 -42.12 5.65 4.59
CA ALA A 80 -40.71 5.55 4.98
C ALA A 80 -39.91 4.46 4.18
N TYR A 81 -40.47 3.99 3.07
CA TYR A 81 -39.80 3.03 2.18
C TYR A 81 -39.34 3.75 0.92
N PRO A 82 -38.06 3.59 0.54
CA PRO A 82 -37.54 4.29 -0.60
C PRO A 82 -38.23 3.83 -1.89
N TYR A 83 -38.90 4.75 -2.52
CA TYR A 83 -39.45 4.60 -3.84
C TYR A 83 -38.36 4.37 -4.87
N ASN A 84 -38.61 3.51 -5.85
CA ASN A 84 -37.65 3.07 -6.85
C ASN A 84 -36.43 2.38 -6.25
N ASP A 85 -36.70 1.36 -5.49
CA ASP A 85 -35.68 0.52 -4.89
C ASP A 85 -34.68 -0.08 -5.86
N LYS A 86 -35.05 -0.22 -7.14
CA LYS A 86 -34.14 -0.57 -8.23
C LYS A 86 -32.92 0.34 -8.29
N VAL A 87 -33.10 1.62 -7.98
CA VAL A 87 -32.03 2.63 -8.08
C VAL A 87 -31.32 2.83 -6.76
N GLY A 88 -32.04 2.87 -5.66
CA GLY A 88 -31.45 2.90 -4.30
C GLY A 88 -30.48 1.76 -4.13
N LEU A 89 -30.83 0.57 -4.57
CA LEU A 89 -30.00 -0.62 -4.49
C LEU A 89 -28.76 -0.57 -5.38
N LEU A 90 -28.84 0.06 -6.54
CA LEU A 90 -27.69 0.23 -7.43
C LEU A 90 -26.74 1.32 -6.94
N ASN A 91 -27.20 2.24 -6.09
CA ASN A 91 -26.40 3.40 -5.66
C ASN A 91 -26.04 3.41 -4.18
N GLU A 92 -26.85 2.82 -3.29
CA GLU A 92 -26.57 2.78 -1.86
C GLU A 92 -25.51 1.74 -1.51
N ASN A 93 -24.42 2.20 -0.93
CA ASN A 93 -23.33 1.35 -0.39
C ASN A 93 -22.66 0.39 -1.40
N VAL A 94 -22.74 0.68 -2.71
CA VAL A 94 -22.01 -0.05 -3.73
C VAL A 94 -20.65 0.62 -3.93
N ASP A 95 -19.58 -0.14 -3.74
CA ASP A 95 -18.26 0.31 -4.17
C ASP A 95 -18.17 0.29 -5.70
N LYS A 96 -18.56 1.43 -6.30
CA LYS A 96 -18.57 1.63 -7.77
C LYS A 96 -17.18 1.50 -8.40
N SER A 97 -16.12 1.50 -7.58
CA SER A 97 -14.76 1.38 -8.07
C SER A 97 -14.41 -0.03 -8.56
N ASN A 98 -15.07 -1.05 -8.01
CA ASN A 98 -14.75 -2.45 -8.30
C ASN A 98 -15.97 -3.35 -8.51
N THR A 99 -17.19 -2.81 -8.41
CA THR A 99 -18.42 -3.58 -8.53
C THR A 99 -19.36 -2.96 -9.56
N TYR A 100 -20.06 -3.83 -10.29
CA TYR A 100 -21.10 -3.48 -11.26
C TYR A 100 -22.35 -4.30 -11.01
N TYR A 101 -23.51 -3.69 -11.15
CA TYR A 101 -24.80 -4.35 -11.09
C TYR A 101 -25.66 -3.99 -12.30
N GLN A 102 -26.44 -4.95 -12.75
CA GLN A 102 -27.44 -4.82 -13.79
C GLN A 102 -28.71 -5.51 -13.36
N ILE A 103 -29.84 -4.86 -13.56
CA ILE A 103 -31.16 -5.44 -13.30
C ILE A 103 -31.94 -5.35 -14.62
N THR A 104 -32.43 -6.49 -15.11
CA THR A 104 -33.24 -6.57 -16.33
C THR A 104 -34.58 -7.17 -15.96
N ASP A 105 -35.68 -6.53 -16.32
CA ASP A 105 -37.04 -7.02 -16.07
C ASP A 105 -37.58 -7.91 -17.20
N ASN A 106 -38.78 -8.39 -17.01
CA ASN A 106 -39.50 -9.25 -18.00
C ASN A 106 -39.92 -8.50 -19.29
N LYS A 107 -39.81 -7.15 -19.30
CA LYS A 107 -40.05 -6.33 -20.48
C LYS A 107 -38.71 -6.01 -21.21
N ASN A 108 -37.61 -6.64 -20.79
CA ASN A 108 -36.23 -6.38 -21.25
C ASN A 108 -35.77 -4.95 -20.99
N MET A 109 -36.35 -4.29 -19.97
CA MET A 109 -35.81 -3.00 -19.51
C MET A 109 -34.64 -3.27 -18.61
N THR A 110 -33.51 -2.68 -18.95
CA THR A 110 -32.25 -2.87 -18.23
C THR A 110 -31.81 -1.58 -17.56
N ILE A 111 -31.55 -1.67 -16.26
CA ILE A 111 -30.97 -0.60 -15.46
C ILE A 111 -29.60 -1.04 -14.98
N THR A 112 -28.60 -0.20 -15.13
CA THR A 112 -27.21 -0.53 -14.85
C THR A 112 -26.54 0.54 -14.00
N THR A 113 -25.59 0.18 -13.17
CA THR A 113 -24.88 1.13 -12.31
C THR A 113 -24.12 2.22 -13.04
N ASP A 114 -23.71 1.96 -14.29
CA ASP A 114 -23.00 2.93 -15.13
C ASP A 114 -23.91 3.95 -15.85
N ASN A 115 -25.23 3.69 -15.87
CA ASN A 115 -26.20 4.53 -16.56
C ASN A 115 -27.28 5.15 -15.64
N VAL A 116 -27.16 4.96 -14.33
CA VAL A 116 -28.11 5.48 -13.35
C VAL A 116 -27.55 6.71 -12.65
N LEU A 117 -28.13 7.85 -12.95
CA LEU A 117 -27.83 9.14 -12.32
C LEU A 117 -28.89 9.42 -11.26
N THR A 118 -28.49 9.43 -10.00
CA THR A 118 -29.41 9.62 -8.88
C THR A 118 -29.97 11.03 -8.81
N VAL A 119 -31.25 11.16 -8.45
CA VAL A 119 -31.91 12.42 -8.17
C VAL A 119 -32.31 12.47 -6.71
N TYR A 120 -31.74 13.43 -6.01
CA TYR A 120 -32.02 13.69 -4.60
C TYR A 120 -33.17 14.69 -4.47
N TYR A 121 -34.12 14.32 -3.67
CA TYR A 121 -35.19 15.23 -3.28
C TYR A 121 -34.77 15.97 -1.99
N ASP A 122 -34.70 17.26 -2.07
CA ASP A 122 -34.27 18.13 -0.98
C ASP A 122 -35.29 19.24 -0.73
N ASP A 123 -35.67 19.44 0.53
CA ASP A 123 -36.43 20.61 0.96
C ASP A 123 -35.46 21.81 1.05
N ILE A 124 -35.89 22.99 0.61
CA ILE A 124 -35.09 24.22 0.73
C ILE A 124 -34.66 24.52 2.17
N ARG A 125 -35.31 23.91 3.17
CA ARG A 125 -34.90 23.97 4.57
C ARG A 125 -33.69 23.07 4.88
N GLY A 126 -33.24 22.24 3.92
CA GLY A 126 -32.06 21.36 4.09
C GLY A 126 -32.24 20.24 5.10
N THR A 127 -33.49 19.91 5.50
CA THR A 127 -33.76 18.98 6.58
C THR A 127 -33.91 17.52 6.16
N LEU A 128 -34.18 17.25 4.89
CA LEU A 128 -34.41 15.87 4.38
C LEU A 128 -33.87 15.76 2.93
N SER A 129 -32.68 15.22 2.79
CA SER A 129 -32.19 14.78 1.48
C SER A 129 -32.36 13.27 1.39
N HIS A 130 -33.19 12.81 0.47
CA HIS A 130 -33.37 11.38 0.19
C HIS A 130 -33.45 11.14 -1.32
N ILE A 131 -33.09 9.94 -1.71
CA ILE A 131 -33.19 9.53 -3.11
C ILE A 131 -34.66 9.45 -3.47
N ARG A 132 -35.08 10.17 -4.51
CA ARG A 132 -36.44 10.13 -5.00
C ARG A 132 -36.58 9.35 -6.29
N ASN A 133 -35.64 9.52 -7.21
CA ASN A 133 -35.70 8.87 -8.50
C ASN A 133 -34.31 8.87 -9.18
N TYR A 134 -34.26 8.45 -10.42
CA TYR A 134 -33.07 8.46 -11.24
C TYR A 134 -33.33 9.11 -12.60
N ILE A 135 -32.24 9.41 -13.29
CA ILE A 135 -32.26 9.75 -14.71
C ILE A 135 -31.29 8.81 -15.40
N SER A 136 -31.69 8.24 -16.54
CA SER A 136 -30.73 7.55 -17.39
C SER A 136 -29.64 8.52 -17.84
N PHE A 137 -28.38 8.23 -17.54
CA PHE A 137 -27.25 9.09 -17.90
C PHE A 137 -27.16 9.31 -19.41
N ASP A 138 -27.44 8.28 -20.20
CA ASP A 138 -27.44 8.39 -21.66
C ASP A 138 -28.54 9.33 -22.14
N VAL A 139 -29.71 9.31 -21.49
CA VAL A 139 -30.80 10.23 -21.82
C VAL A 139 -30.36 11.67 -21.56
N ILE A 140 -29.94 11.97 -20.33
CA ILE A 140 -29.56 13.37 -19.97
C ILE A 140 -28.37 13.85 -20.81
N ARG A 141 -27.38 12.98 -21.05
CA ARG A 141 -26.20 13.36 -21.84
C ARG A 141 -26.56 13.70 -23.29
N ASN A 142 -27.50 12.99 -23.88
CA ASN A 142 -27.96 13.21 -25.25
C ASN A 142 -28.88 14.40 -25.39
N LEU A 143 -29.42 14.94 -24.30
CA LEU A 143 -30.18 16.22 -24.36
C LEU A 143 -29.30 17.42 -24.62
N PHE A 144 -28.01 17.36 -24.29
CA PHE A 144 -27.06 18.46 -24.42
C PHE A 144 -26.18 18.31 -25.65
N SER A 145 -25.90 19.42 -26.30
CA SER A 145 -24.77 19.55 -27.21
C SER A 145 -23.45 19.46 -26.40
N ASP A 146 -22.34 19.11 -27.05
CA ASP A 146 -21.02 19.02 -26.38
C ASP A 146 -20.58 20.37 -25.75
N ASN A 147 -21.01 21.50 -26.32
CA ASN A 147 -20.70 22.82 -25.77
C ASN A 147 -21.50 23.11 -24.50
N GLU A 148 -22.80 22.81 -24.51
CA GLU A 148 -23.66 22.97 -23.34
C GLU A 148 -23.23 22.05 -22.21
N TYR A 149 -22.91 20.79 -22.50
CA TYR A 149 -22.39 19.87 -21.52
C TYR A 149 -21.08 20.35 -20.85
N LYS A 150 -20.14 20.86 -21.65
CA LYS A 150 -18.90 21.47 -21.16
C LYS A 150 -19.16 22.71 -20.30
N GLU A 151 -20.13 23.55 -20.72
CA GLU A 151 -20.52 24.75 -19.97
C GLU A 151 -21.06 24.36 -18.57
N ILE A 152 -21.98 23.40 -18.50
CA ILE A 152 -22.53 22.91 -17.25
C ILE A 152 -21.42 22.30 -16.35
N CYS A 153 -20.58 21.45 -16.92
CA CYS A 153 -19.44 20.91 -16.20
C CYS A 153 -18.51 22.01 -15.67
N GLY A 154 -18.39 23.13 -16.40
CA GLY A 154 -17.65 24.31 -15.95
C GLY A 154 -18.24 24.91 -14.67
N TYR A 155 -19.55 25.11 -14.62
CA TYR A 155 -20.23 25.59 -13.41
C TYR A 155 -20.06 24.60 -12.25
N LEU A 156 -20.39 23.35 -12.44
CA LEU A 156 -20.41 22.33 -11.40
C LEU A 156 -19.00 22.00 -10.83
N ASN A 157 -17.95 22.21 -11.61
CA ASN A 157 -16.56 22.05 -11.15
C ASN A 157 -16.00 23.30 -10.45
N THR A 158 -16.74 24.41 -10.42
CA THR A 158 -16.29 25.62 -9.75
C THR A 158 -16.28 25.38 -8.23
N PRO A 159 -15.14 25.56 -7.56
CA PRO A 159 -15.07 25.41 -6.11
C PRO A 159 -16.01 26.37 -5.41
N ALA A 160 -16.47 26.02 -4.21
CA ALA A 160 -17.23 26.93 -3.37
C ALA A 160 -16.44 28.24 -3.18
N ASP A 161 -17.16 29.37 -3.28
CA ASP A 161 -16.56 30.69 -3.07
C ASP A 161 -16.26 30.96 -1.58
N SER A 162 -15.70 32.14 -1.27
CA SER A 162 -15.36 32.54 0.10
C SER A 162 -16.56 32.58 1.05
N ASP A 163 -17.75 32.70 0.50
CA ASP A 163 -19.02 32.75 1.24
C ASP A 163 -19.69 31.38 1.32
N GLY A 164 -19.04 30.35 0.78
CA GLY A 164 -19.50 28.96 0.78
C GLY A 164 -20.55 28.65 -0.29
N ASN A 165 -20.76 29.52 -1.27
CA ASN A 165 -21.70 29.26 -2.36
C ASN A 165 -21.11 28.28 -3.38
N TYR A 166 -21.94 27.39 -3.88
CA TYR A 166 -21.57 26.39 -4.89
C TYR A 166 -22.71 26.20 -5.90
N TYR A 167 -22.43 25.48 -6.98
CA TYR A 167 -23.40 25.27 -8.06
C TYR A 167 -24.01 23.89 -7.98
N LEU A 168 -25.35 23.82 -8.24
CA LEU A 168 -26.13 22.60 -8.35
C LEU A 168 -26.81 22.53 -9.70
N LEU A 169 -27.09 21.29 -10.15
CA LEU A 169 -27.95 21.01 -11.29
C LEU A 169 -29.29 20.49 -10.77
N ILE A 170 -30.38 21.21 -11.07
CA ILE A 170 -31.73 20.91 -10.59
C ILE A 170 -32.59 20.50 -11.79
N CYS A 171 -33.32 19.37 -11.61
CA CYS A 171 -34.35 18.94 -12.54
C CYS A 171 -35.66 19.67 -12.19
N LYS A 172 -35.96 20.78 -12.92
CA LYS A 172 -37.11 21.63 -12.61
C LYS A 172 -38.42 21.07 -13.15
N LYS A 173 -38.39 20.62 -14.43
CA LYS A 173 -39.53 19.99 -15.10
C LYS A 173 -39.11 18.67 -15.74
N PHE A 174 -39.93 17.63 -15.57
CA PHE A 174 -39.62 16.31 -16.07
C PHE A 174 -40.88 15.48 -16.34
N TYR A 175 -40.75 14.50 -17.21
CA TYR A 175 -41.73 13.43 -17.36
C TYR A 175 -41.24 12.21 -16.57
N GLU A 176 -42.13 11.46 -15.98
CA GLU A 176 -41.81 10.15 -15.41
C GLU A 176 -41.88 9.04 -16.46
N SER A 177 -40.91 8.15 -16.42
CA SER A 177 -40.84 7.00 -17.31
C SER A 177 -40.39 5.76 -16.51
N GLU A 178 -41.09 4.65 -16.69
CA GLU A 178 -40.67 3.37 -16.10
C GLU A 178 -39.28 2.97 -16.57
N LYS A 179 -38.90 3.31 -17.80
CA LYS A 179 -37.67 2.90 -18.46
C LYS A 179 -36.49 3.81 -18.14
N TYR A 180 -36.71 5.10 -18.13
CA TYR A 180 -35.62 6.09 -18.07
C TYR A 180 -35.56 6.84 -16.73
N GLY A 181 -36.52 6.61 -15.84
CA GLY A 181 -36.72 7.39 -14.63
C GLY A 181 -37.27 8.77 -14.97
N TYR A 182 -36.68 9.82 -14.41
CA TYR A 182 -37.02 11.18 -14.83
C TYR A 182 -36.43 11.52 -16.20
N VAL A 183 -37.28 11.99 -17.08
CA VAL A 183 -36.87 12.54 -18.39
C VAL A 183 -37.00 14.07 -18.33
N PRO A 184 -35.89 14.79 -18.16
CA PRO A 184 -35.93 16.24 -18.00
C PRO A 184 -36.39 16.95 -19.26
N CYS A 185 -37.36 17.85 -19.13
CA CYS A 185 -37.67 18.85 -20.15
C CYS A 185 -37.19 20.24 -19.77
N GLN A 186 -36.87 20.48 -18.50
CA GLN A 186 -36.22 21.71 -18.04
C GLN A 186 -35.24 21.39 -16.91
N LEU A 187 -34.00 21.83 -17.10
CA LEU A 187 -32.92 21.78 -16.12
C LEU A 187 -32.41 23.18 -15.79
N GLU A 188 -32.04 23.41 -14.55
CA GLU A 188 -31.52 24.68 -14.08
C GLU A 188 -30.17 24.48 -13.38
N VAL A 189 -29.18 25.31 -13.76
CA VAL A 189 -27.97 25.48 -12.96
C VAL A 189 -28.24 26.59 -11.99
N VAL A 190 -28.18 26.29 -10.71
CA VAL A 190 -28.41 27.27 -9.65
C VAL A 190 -27.15 27.48 -8.81
N LYS A 191 -26.93 28.72 -8.41
CA LYS A 191 -25.95 29.05 -7.37
C LYS A 191 -26.65 29.04 -6.03
N THR A 192 -26.26 28.11 -5.17
CA THR A 192 -26.86 27.95 -3.84
C THR A 192 -26.17 28.87 -2.86
N ASN A 193 -26.96 29.70 -2.17
CA ASN A 193 -26.50 30.58 -1.10
C ASN A 193 -27.11 30.12 0.23
N LYS A 194 -26.27 29.76 1.19
CA LYS A 194 -26.67 29.37 2.54
C LYS A 194 -26.94 30.63 3.38
N VAL A 195 -28.19 31.00 3.50
CA VAL A 195 -28.59 32.22 4.23
C VAL A 195 -28.47 32.06 5.74
N ASN A 196 -28.81 30.86 6.26
CA ASN A 196 -28.61 30.44 7.65
C ASN A 196 -28.60 28.89 7.71
N ASP A 197 -28.47 28.31 8.91
CA ASP A 197 -28.40 26.85 9.07
C ASP A 197 -29.68 26.10 8.65
N TRP A 198 -30.77 26.83 8.36
CA TRP A 198 -32.10 26.28 8.09
C TRP A 198 -32.68 26.71 6.73
N TYR A 199 -32.05 27.62 6.04
CA TYR A 199 -32.61 28.19 4.80
C TYR A 199 -31.54 28.40 3.74
N VAL A 200 -31.81 27.91 2.54
CA VAL A 200 -30.96 28.03 1.35
C VAL A 200 -31.70 28.86 0.32
N GLN A 201 -31.02 29.81 -0.28
CA GLN A 201 -31.55 30.60 -1.40
C GLN A 201 -30.80 30.22 -2.68
N ASP A 202 -31.56 29.83 -3.68
CA ASP A 202 -31.02 29.49 -4.99
C ASP A 202 -31.16 30.66 -5.93
N GLU A 203 -30.07 31.01 -6.61
CA GLU A 203 -30.06 31.98 -7.75
C GLU A 203 -29.93 31.18 -9.05
N VAL A 204 -30.93 31.25 -9.91
CA VAL A 204 -30.89 30.58 -11.22
C VAL A 204 -29.87 31.27 -12.12
N VAL A 205 -28.81 30.57 -12.44
CA VAL A 205 -27.73 31.09 -13.32
C VAL A 205 -28.02 30.79 -14.77
N LYS A 206 -28.53 29.59 -15.05
CA LYS A 206 -28.82 29.14 -16.41
C LYS A 206 -29.97 28.16 -16.43
N THR A 207 -30.85 28.29 -17.40
CA THR A 207 -31.96 27.37 -17.67
C THR A 207 -31.75 26.70 -19.01
N TYR A 208 -31.93 25.40 -19.05
CA TYR A 208 -31.91 24.57 -20.27
C TYR A 208 -33.31 23.99 -20.45
N SER A 209 -33.90 24.17 -21.65
CA SER A 209 -35.23 23.64 -21.96
C SER A 209 -35.13 22.74 -23.21
N PHE A 210 -35.71 21.55 -23.10
CA PHE A 210 -35.61 20.52 -24.13
C PHE A 210 -36.97 20.25 -24.75
N ASP A 211 -37.01 20.23 -26.07
CA ASP A 211 -38.17 19.78 -26.84
C ASP A 211 -38.00 18.27 -27.10
N LEU A 212 -38.62 17.48 -26.24
CA LEU A 212 -38.47 16.02 -26.29
C LEU A 212 -39.01 15.38 -27.58
N SER A 213 -39.87 16.07 -28.33
CA SER A 213 -40.37 15.58 -29.62
C SER A 213 -39.29 15.45 -30.70
N LYS A 214 -38.11 16.05 -30.48
CA LYS A 214 -36.95 15.95 -31.38
C LYS A 214 -36.05 14.72 -31.17
N TYR A 215 -36.34 13.93 -30.16
CA TYR A 215 -35.53 12.79 -29.81
C TYR A 215 -36.22 11.48 -30.19
N ASP A 216 -35.79 10.88 -31.28
CA ASP A 216 -36.41 9.67 -31.86
C ASP A 216 -36.35 8.42 -30.94
N TYR A 217 -35.47 8.43 -29.93
CA TYR A 217 -35.32 7.36 -28.99
C TYR A 217 -36.27 7.45 -27.77
N LEU A 218 -36.95 8.57 -27.60
CA LEU A 218 -37.98 8.77 -26.56
C LEU A 218 -39.35 8.62 -27.20
N THR A 219 -39.97 7.45 -27.05
CA THR A 219 -41.36 7.28 -27.50
C THR A 219 -42.30 8.00 -26.53
N ILE A 220 -43.13 8.87 -27.05
CA ILE A 220 -44.11 9.65 -26.27
C ILE A 220 -45.07 8.71 -25.49
N GLU A 221 -45.30 7.50 -25.98
CA GLU A 221 -46.11 6.47 -25.34
C GLU A 221 -45.49 5.94 -24.05
N GLU A 222 -44.18 6.08 -23.86
CA GLU A 222 -43.45 5.69 -22.62
C GLU A 222 -43.38 6.85 -21.61
N LEU A 223 -43.90 8.02 -21.91
CA LEU A 223 -43.91 9.19 -21.04
C LEU A 223 -45.32 9.46 -20.52
N GLU A 224 -45.41 9.92 -19.29
CA GLU A 224 -46.72 10.43 -18.79
C GLU A 224 -47.20 11.63 -19.60
N ALA A 225 -48.52 11.80 -19.67
CA ALA A 225 -49.15 12.80 -20.60
C ALA A 225 -48.78 14.26 -20.27
N THR A 226 -48.38 14.55 -19.03
CA THR A 226 -48.02 15.90 -18.57
C THR A 226 -46.74 15.89 -17.76
N PRO A 227 -45.85 16.87 -17.98
CA PRO A 227 -44.63 16.95 -17.17
C PRO A 227 -44.95 17.42 -15.76
N PHE A 228 -44.26 16.85 -14.78
CA PHE A 228 -44.24 17.33 -13.41
C PHE A 228 -43.35 18.58 -13.31
N GLU A 229 -43.75 19.51 -12.45
CA GLU A 229 -42.99 20.72 -12.13
C GLU A 229 -42.76 20.75 -10.61
N ASN A 230 -41.51 20.98 -10.20
CA ASN A 230 -41.20 21.13 -8.80
C ASN A 230 -41.81 22.40 -8.24
N ASP A 231 -42.46 22.29 -7.07
CA ASP A 231 -42.82 23.44 -6.25
C ASP A 231 -41.56 24.24 -5.85
N GLU A 232 -41.75 25.52 -5.53
CA GLU A 232 -40.65 26.41 -5.11
C GLU A 232 -39.98 25.93 -3.77
N MET A 233 -40.67 25.10 -3.00
CA MET A 233 -40.19 24.60 -1.72
C MET A 233 -39.31 23.35 -1.86
N TYR A 234 -39.24 22.73 -3.03
CA TYR A 234 -38.55 21.46 -3.24
C TYR A 234 -37.59 21.49 -4.41
N ARG A 235 -36.49 20.77 -4.25
CA ARG A 235 -35.45 20.66 -5.27
C ARG A 235 -35.23 19.19 -5.64
N ASN A 236 -35.22 18.90 -6.93
CA ASN A 236 -34.73 17.62 -7.44
C ASN A 236 -33.27 17.79 -7.91
N ILE A 237 -32.33 17.59 -7.01
CA ILE A 237 -30.90 17.78 -7.22
C ILE A 237 -30.33 16.56 -7.92
N ILE A 238 -29.69 16.77 -9.06
CA ILE A 238 -29.00 15.73 -9.82
C ILE A 238 -27.64 15.49 -9.18
N ASP A 239 -27.26 14.19 -9.01
CA ASP A 239 -25.95 13.79 -8.51
C ASP A 239 -24.81 14.40 -9.35
N THR A 240 -24.19 15.41 -8.79
CA THR A 240 -23.18 16.21 -9.48
C THR A 240 -21.91 15.43 -9.75
N ASP A 241 -21.47 14.57 -8.83
CA ASP A 241 -20.22 13.85 -8.96
C ASP A 241 -20.32 12.74 -10.01
N PHE A 242 -21.46 12.06 -10.08
CA PHE A 242 -21.74 11.13 -11.18
C PHE A 242 -21.87 11.87 -12.52
N PHE A 243 -22.60 12.99 -12.57
CA PHE A 243 -22.77 13.80 -13.79
C PHE A 243 -21.42 14.29 -14.34
N LEU A 244 -20.50 14.70 -13.46
CA LEU A 244 -19.14 15.11 -13.80
C LEU A 244 -18.21 13.91 -14.13
N GLY A 245 -18.65 12.69 -13.93
CA GLY A 245 -17.87 11.48 -14.14
C GLY A 245 -16.83 11.20 -13.07
N LYS A 246 -16.91 11.84 -11.89
CA LYS A 246 -16.02 11.59 -10.76
C LYS A 246 -16.36 10.26 -10.06
N ASP A 247 -17.65 9.96 -9.91
CA ASP A 247 -18.20 8.76 -9.28
C ASP A 247 -18.75 7.74 -10.28
N LYS A 248 -18.28 7.78 -11.53
CA LYS A 248 -18.68 6.77 -12.51
C LYS A 248 -18.14 5.41 -12.12
N PRO A 249 -18.97 4.36 -12.23
CA PRO A 249 -18.52 2.99 -12.07
C PRO A 249 -17.37 2.68 -13.02
N LYS A 250 -16.44 1.86 -12.55
CA LYS A 250 -15.30 1.41 -13.34
C LYS A 250 -15.71 0.54 -14.51
N TYR A 251 -16.78 -0.22 -14.33
CA TYR A 251 -17.29 -1.17 -15.31
C TYR A 251 -18.63 -0.72 -15.87
N SER A 252 -18.78 -0.86 -17.18
CA SER A 252 -20.01 -0.62 -17.92
C SER A 252 -20.68 -1.97 -18.33
N GLN A 253 -21.92 -1.88 -18.78
CA GLN A 253 -22.60 -3.02 -19.38
C GLN A 253 -21.78 -3.67 -20.50
N LYS A 254 -21.14 -2.86 -21.35
CA LYS A 254 -20.31 -3.35 -22.45
C LYS A 254 -19.08 -4.12 -21.98
N ASP A 255 -18.49 -3.70 -20.86
CA ASP A 255 -17.34 -4.41 -20.29
C ASP A 255 -17.76 -5.78 -19.79
N VAL A 256 -18.92 -5.89 -19.12
CA VAL A 256 -19.46 -7.17 -18.64
C VAL A 256 -19.80 -8.10 -19.81
N GLU A 257 -20.49 -7.60 -20.83
CA GLU A 257 -20.79 -8.35 -22.04
C GLU A 257 -19.51 -8.86 -22.74
N GLN A 258 -18.47 -8.03 -22.77
CA GLN A 258 -17.18 -8.41 -23.35
C GLN A 258 -16.49 -9.50 -22.52
N ILE A 259 -16.50 -9.36 -21.17
CA ILE A 259 -15.93 -10.35 -20.27
C ILE A 259 -16.66 -11.71 -20.44
N LEU A 260 -17.99 -11.71 -20.50
CA LEU A 260 -18.77 -12.92 -20.74
C LEU A 260 -18.40 -13.56 -22.08
N LYS A 261 -18.32 -12.77 -23.13
CA LYS A 261 -17.97 -13.23 -24.49
C LYS A 261 -16.56 -13.82 -24.55
N ASP A 262 -15.58 -13.15 -23.93
CA ASP A 262 -14.18 -13.58 -23.93
C ASP A 262 -14.00 -14.91 -23.19
N ASN A 263 -14.87 -15.19 -22.21
CA ASN A 263 -14.85 -16.44 -21.45
C ASN A 263 -15.87 -17.48 -21.95
N ALA A 264 -16.56 -17.21 -23.06
CA ALA A 264 -17.61 -18.05 -23.64
C ALA A 264 -18.75 -18.38 -22.64
N LEU A 265 -19.09 -17.42 -21.78
CA LEU A 265 -20.13 -17.56 -20.78
C LEU A 265 -21.41 -16.84 -21.22
N LEU A 266 -22.55 -17.40 -20.87
CA LEU A 266 -23.85 -16.74 -20.96
C LEU A 266 -24.34 -16.37 -19.56
N TYR A 267 -25.28 -15.47 -19.46
CA TYR A 267 -25.89 -15.10 -18.16
C TYR A 267 -26.48 -16.31 -17.42
N TYR A 268 -26.93 -17.31 -18.14
CA TYR A 268 -27.45 -18.56 -17.58
C TYR A 268 -26.33 -19.41 -16.93
N ASP A 269 -25.13 -19.41 -17.48
CA ASP A 269 -24.01 -20.22 -16.97
C ASP A 269 -23.53 -19.74 -15.59
N ILE A 270 -23.74 -18.46 -15.28
CA ILE A 270 -23.37 -17.86 -14.00
C ILE A 270 -24.52 -17.78 -13.00
N TYR A 271 -25.68 -18.33 -13.38
CA TYR A 271 -26.81 -18.54 -12.49
C TYR A 271 -26.51 -19.72 -11.56
N GLU A 272 -26.88 -19.62 -10.29
CA GLU A 272 -26.62 -20.61 -9.23
C GLU A 272 -25.13 -20.86 -8.91
N SER A 273 -24.20 -20.65 -9.84
CA SER A 273 -22.76 -20.88 -9.65
C SER A 273 -21.96 -19.68 -10.11
N PRO A 274 -21.52 -18.83 -9.18
CA PRO A 274 -20.64 -17.71 -9.51
C PRO A 274 -19.41 -18.16 -10.29
N ALA A 275 -19.08 -17.45 -11.36
CA ALA A 275 -17.93 -17.74 -12.20
C ALA A 275 -16.77 -16.82 -11.90
N VAL A 276 -15.61 -17.39 -11.57
CA VAL A 276 -14.35 -16.64 -11.49
C VAL A 276 -13.72 -16.65 -12.87
N VAL A 277 -13.60 -15.48 -13.47
CA VAL A 277 -13.06 -15.32 -14.82
C VAL A 277 -11.83 -14.42 -14.82
N ASN A 278 -11.04 -14.49 -15.91
CA ASN A 278 -9.77 -13.77 -16.03
C ASN A 278 -8.89 -13.99 -14.80
N ASP A 279 -8.73 -15.27 -14.45
CA ASP A 279 -8.09 -15.75 -13.25
C ASP A 279 -6.58 -15.50 -13.28
N GLY A 280 -6.17 -14.23 -13.12
CA GLY A 280 -4.78 -13.82 -12.98
C GLY A 280 -4.25 -13.99 -11.57
N ILE A 281 -2.91 -13.94 -11.44
CA ILE A 281 -2.23 -13.99 -10.12
C ILE A 281 -2.57 -12.77 -9.26
N PHE A 282 -2.85 -11.63 -9.89
CA PHE A 282 -3.02 -10.34 -9.19
C PHE A 282 -4.44 -9.83 -9.20
N LYS A 283 -5.23 -10.20 -10.19
CA LYS A 283 -6.61 -9.76 -10.37
C LYS A 283 -7.46 -10.88 -10.94
N CYS A 284 -8.69 -10.99 -10.45
CA CYS A 284 -9.73 -11.83 -11.01
C CYS A 284 -11.08 -11.12 -10.94
N TYR A 285 -12.04 -11.60 -11.72
CA TYR A 285 -13.41 -11.10 -11.73
C TYR A 285 -14.35 -12.19 -11.26
N LEU A 286 -15.24 -11.84 -10.36
CA LEU A 286 -16.34 -12.70 -9.93
C LEU A 286 -17.60 -12.20 -10.60
N LEU A 287 -18.24 -13.08 -11.37
CA LEU A 287 -19.52 -12.86 -12.01
C LEU A 287 -20.58 -13.71 -11.31
N CYS A 288 -21.69 -13.08 -10.95
CA CYS A 288 -22.87 -13.74 -10.42
C CYS A 288 -24.10 -13.29 -11.21
N SER A 289 -25.05 -14.19 -11.41
CA SER A 289 -26.38 -13.82 -11.81
C SER A 289 -27.41 -14.51 -10.93
N ASP A 290 -28.56 -13.89 -10.79
CA ASP A 290 -29.70 -14.48 -10.12
C ASP A 290 -30.98 -14.12 -10.86
N TYR A 291 -31.98 -14.94 -10.71
CA TYR A 291 -33.27 -14.78 -11.38
C TYR A 291 -34.38 -14.78 -10.35
N TYR A 292 -34.92 -13.60 -10.09
CA TYR A 292 -36.03 -13.42 -9.19
C TYR A 292 -37.36 -13.56 -9.95
N TYR A 293 -38.26 -14.36 -9.40
CA TYR A 293 -39.59 -14.54 -9.96
C TYR A 293 -40.65 -14.43 -8.86
N ASN A 294 -41.46 -13.40 -8.92
CA ASN A 294 -42.59 -13.24 -8.04
C ASN A 294 -43.86 -13.81 -8.70
N THR A 295 -44.34 -14.95 -8.20
CA THR A 295 -45.47 -15.66 -8.74
C THR A 295 -46.83 -15.15 -8.25
N GLU A 296 -46.85 -14.40 -7.16
CA GLU A 296 -48.09 -14.00 -6.50
C GLU A 296 -48.15 -12.46 -6.29
N ASN A 297 -49.30 -11.91 -6.63
CA ASN A 297 -49.65 -10.59 -6.15
C ASN A 297 -49.82 -10.64 -4.63
N ARG A 298 -48.92 -10.04 -3.87
CA ARG A 298 -49.01 -9.98 -2.41
C ARG A 298 -49.48 -8.60 -1.98
N LEU A 299 -50.36 -8.61 -0.98
CA LEU A 299 -50.70 -7.40 -0.24
C LEU A 299 -49.82 -7.34 1.01
N ILE A 300 -49.04 -6.29 1.15
CA ILE A 300 -48.20 -6.06 2.30
C ILE A 300 -48.75 -4.85 3.03
N SER A 301 -49.11 -4.99 4.32
CA SER A 301 -49.50 -3.86 5.16
C SER A 301 -48.28 -3.06 5.59
N ASP A 302 -48.42 -1.75 5.60
CA ASP A 302 -47.37 -0.90 6.16
C ASP A 302 -47.20 -1.21 7.65
N PRO A 303 -45.98 -1.51 8.12
CA PRO A 303 -45.74 -1.75 9.54
C PRO A 303 -46.07 -0.53 10.45
N ASN A 304 -46.09 0.66 9.85
CA ASN A 304 -46.36 1.91 10.59
C ASN A 304 -47.80 2.43 10.40
N ASP A 305 -48.52 1.91 9.40
CA ASP A 305 -49.91 2.28 9.10
C ASP A 305 -50.65 1.10 8.52
N SER A 306 -51.48 0.43 9.36
CA SER A 306 -52.20 -0.76 8.98
C SER A 306 -53.27 -0.55 7.89
N ASP A 307 -53.64 0.69 7.63
CA ASP A 307 -54.66 1.06 6.63
C ASP A 307 -54.05 1.18 5.22
N ASN A 308 -52.75 1.29 5.12
CA ASN A 308 -52.02 1.32 3.88
C ASN A 308 -51.57 -0.11 3.51
N VAL A 309 -52.13 -0.61 2.42
CA VAL A 309 -51.83 -1.95 1.87
C VAL A 309 -51.19 -1.79 0.52
N TYR A 310 -50.01 -2.35 0.38
CA TYR A 310 -49.25 -2.32 -0.87
C TYR A 310 -49.40 -3.60 -1.63
N LYS A 311 -49.58 -3.49 -2.94
CA LYS A 311 -49.65 -4.63 -3.85
C LYS A 311 -48.27 -4.87 -4.47
N VAL A 312 -47.71 -6.04 -4.21
CA VAL A 312 -46.53 -6.50 -4.93
C VAL A 312 -46.95 -7.12 -6.24
N GLU A 313 -46.52 -6.55 -7.36
CA GLU A 313 -46.86 -7.06 -8.68
C GLU A 313 -46.06 -8.30 -9.04
N GLN A 314 -46.70 -9.15 -9.87
CA GLN A 314 -46.05 -10.32 -10.47
C GLN A 314 -44.98 -9.80 -11.47
N GLY A 315 -43.74 -10.28 -11.32
CA GLY A 315 -42.65 -9.94 -12.21
C GLY A 315 -41.48 -10.88 -12.13
N SER A 316 -40.65 -10.81 -13.13
CA SER A 316 -39.40 -11.53 -13.17
C SER A 316 -38.24 -10.58 -13.46
N TYR A 317 -37.15 -10.73 -12.75
CA TYR A 317 -35.97 -9.90 -12.87
C TYR A 317 -34.72 -10.77 -12.97
N LEU A 318 -33.85 -10.45 -13.93
CA LEU A 318 -32.51 -11.00 -14.00
C LEU A 318 -31.56 -9.98 -13.39
N ILE A 319 -30.88 -10.38 -12.35
CA ILE A 319 -29.86 -9.57 -11.69
C ILE A 319 -28.51 -10.12 -12.09
N VAL A 320 -27.62 -9.25 -12.57
CA VAL A 320 -26.25 -9.61 -12.91
C VAL A 320 -25.31 -8.70 -12.12
N SER A 321 -24.32 -9.29 -11.52
CA SER A 321 -23.27 -8.55 -10.81
C SER A 321 -21.89 -9.00 -11.23
N LEU A 322 -20.97 -8.04 -11.25
CA LEU A 322 -19.55 -8.28 -11.44
C LEU A 322 -18.78 -7.59 -10.31
N LYS A 323 -17.81 -8.30 -9.74
CA LYS A 323 -16.87 -7.72 -8.77
C LYS A 323 -15.44 -8.02 -9.19
N GLU A 324 -14.62 -6.97 -9.28
CA GLU A 324 -13.16 -7.11 -9.42
C GLU A 324 -12.54 -7.37 -8.05
N ILE A 325 -11.69 -8.37 -7.98
CA ILE A 325 -10.89 -8.71 -6.80
C ILE A 325 -9.44 -8.38 -7.11
N ASP A 326 -8.89 -7.35 -6.47
CA ASP A 326 -7.49 -6.94 -6.60
C ASP A 326 -6.65 -7.55 -5.47
N LEU A 327 -6.12 -8.76 -5.73
CA LEU A 327 -5.33 -9.52 -4.76
C LEU A 327 -4.10 -8.76 -4.24
N LEU A 328 -3.50 -7.90 -5.06
CA LEU A 328 -2.36 -7.10 -4.61
C LEU A 328 -2.77 -6.07 -3.57
N ASN A 329 -3.84 -5.34 -3.82
CA ASN A 329 -4.33 -4.31 -2.91
C ASN A 329 -4.84 -4.92 -1.61
N ASP A 330 -5.63 -5.99 -1.72
CA ASP A 330 -6.24 -6.66 -0.55
C ASP A 330 -5.21 -7.39 0.32
N CYS A 331 -4.10 -7.85 -0.28
CA CYS A 331 -3.01 -8.50 0.44
C CYS A 331 -1.82 -7.57 0.74
N LEU A 332 -1.89 -6.28 0.43
CA LEU A 332 -0.77 -5.35 0.49
C LEU A 332 -0.05 -5.36 1.85
N TRP A 333 -0.79 -5.29 2.95
CA TRP A 333 -0.22 -5.31 4.30
C TRP A 333 0.49 -6.64 4.63
N LYS A 334 -0.04 -7.77 4.17
CA LYS A 334 0.58 -9.08 4.34
C LYS A 334 1.89 -9.16 3.56
N LEU A 335 1.92 -8.63 2.34
CA LEU A 335 3.12 -8.58 1.50
C LEU A 335 4.19 -7.66 2.11
N ILE A 336 3.81 -6.47 2.59
CA ILE A 336 4.73 -5.54 3.27
C ILE A 336 5.38 -6.23 4.48
N THR A 337 4.62 -6.98 5.30
CA THR A 337 5.18 -7.69 6.46
C THR A 337 6.19 -8.75 6.05
N VAL A 338 5.95 -9.51 4.98
CA VAL A 338 6.90 -10.50 4.45
C VAL A 338 8.20 -9.82 4.01
N PHE A 339 8.12 -8.72 3.26
CA PHE A 339 9.30 -7.97 2.83
C PHE A 339 10.05 -7.34 4.01
N ALA A 340 9.36 -6.84 5.02
CA ALA A 340 9.97 -6.29 6.22
C ALA A 340 10.75 -7.36 7.02
N VAL A 341 10.16 -8.54 7.20
CA VAL A 341 10.82 -9.67 7.87
C VAL A 341 12.04 -10.14 7.08
N ALA A 342 11.90 -10.32 5.77
CA ALA A 342 13.00 -10.76 4.91
C ALA A 342 14.16 -9.74 4.90
N SER A 343 13.87 -8.45 4.82
CA SER A 343 14.89 -7.39 4.88
C SER A 343 15.61 -7.36 6.23
N THR A 344 14.90 -7.59 7.32
CA THR A 344 15.49 -7.67 8.65
C THR A 344 16.44 -8.86 8.78
N ILE A 345 16.02 -10.06 8.33
CA ILE A 345 16.86 -11.24 8.30
C ILE A 345 18.12 -10.99 7.46
N MET A 346 17.96 -10.41 6.28
CA MET A 346 19.08 -10.08 5.39
C MET A 346 20.06 -9.10 6.06
N ALA A 347 19.57 -8.06 6.72
CA ALA A 347 20.40 -7.08 7.43
C ALA A 347 21.20 -7.75 8.57
N VAL A 348 20.60 -8.66 9.33
CA VAL A 348 21.27 -9.43 10.39
C VAL A 348 22.40 -10.28 9.79
N VAL A 349 22.12 -11.03 8.73
CA VAL A 349 23.14 -11.89 8.09
C VAL A 349 24.31 -11.07 7.55
N ILE A 350 24.02 -9.99 6.83
CA ILE A 350 25.06 -9.08 6.33
C ILE A 350 25.90 -8.52 7.47
N THR A 351 25.28 -8.11 8.56
CA THR A 351 25.97 -7.58 9.74
C THR A 351 26.90 -8.63 10.35
N VAL A 352 26.42 -9.86 10.55
CA VAL A 352 27.22 -10.97 11.08
C VAL A 352 28.41 -11.26 10.15
N GLU A 353 28.21 -11.27 8.84
CA GLU A 353 29.30 -11.49 7.87
C GLU A 353 30.35 -10.36 7.90
N ILE A 354 29.92 -9.10 8.04
CA ILE A 354 30.84 -7.96 8.17
C ILE A 354 31.68 -8.08 9.44
N PHE A 355 31.06 -8.43 10.58
CA PHE A 355 31.77 -8.65 11.84
C PHE A 355 32.76 -9.83 11.75
N SER A 356 32.32 -10.96 11.19
CA SER A 356 33.17 -12.14 10.97
C SER A 356 34.39 -11.81 10.10
N TRP A 357 34.19 -11.01 9.04
CA TRP A 357 35.28 -10.56 8.18
C TRP A 357 36.25 -9.62 8.88
N LYS A 358 35.76 -8.66 9.69
CA LYS A 358 36.59 -7.75 10.49
C LYS A 358 37.42 -8.54 11.51
N ASP A 359 36.80 -9.48 12.21
CA ASP A 359 37.47 -10.33 13.19
C ASP A 359 38.54 -11.20 12.54
N PHE A 360 38.22 -11.80 11.40
CA PHE A 360 39.21 -12.54 10.62
C PHE A 360 40.42 -11.69 10.20
N LYS A 361 40.20 -10.47 9.68
CA LYS A 361 41.27 -9.53 9.35
C LYS A 361 42.15 -9.19 10.57
N ARG A 362 41.50 -8.92 11.69
CA ARG A 362 42.20 -8.58 12.96
C ARG A 362 43.08 -9.74 13.42
N ARG A 363 42.56 -10.96 13.47
CA ARG A 363 43.34 -12.16 13.83
C ARG A 363 44.50 -12.43 12.89
N THR A 364 44.26 -12.26 11.56
CA THR A 364 45.31 -12.46 10.58
C THR A 364 46.45 -11.44 10.74
N ALA A 365 46.10 -10.15 10.99
CA ALA A 365 47.08 -9.11 11.25
C ALA A 365 47.89 -9.42 12.55
N GLN A 366 47.21 -9.81 13.61
CA GLN A 366 47.89 -10.20 14.86
C GLN A 366 48.87 -11.37 14.66
N GLU A 367 48.47 -12.42 13.92
CA GLU A 367 49.38 -13.51 13.58
C GLU A 367 50.56 -13.06 12.72
N GLU A 368 50.35 -12.09 11.81
CA GLU A 368 51.45 -11.51 11.03
C GLU A 368 52.44 -10.82 11.89
N THR A 369 51.98 -9.90 12.74
CA THR A 369 52.84 -9.20 13.69
C THR A 369 53.61 -10.15 14.59
N ARG A 370 52.92 -11.21 15.08
CA ARG A 370 53.56 -12.24 15.93
C ARG A 370 54.67 -13.00 15.20
N LEU A 371 54.45 -13.39 13.94
CA LEU A 371 55.46 -14.06 13.11
C LEU A 371 56.65 -13.17 12.78
N GLU A 372 56.39 -11.91 12.41
CA GLU A 372 57.46 -10.93 12.16
C GLU A 372 58.29 -10.68 13.39
N MET A 373 57.64 -10.55 14.55
CA MET A 373 58.34 -10.40 15.82
C MET A 373 59.18 -11.65 16.15
N THR A 374 58.65 -12.86 15.98
CA THR A 374 59.40 -14.09 16.22
C THR A 374 60.63 -14.20 15.30
N ASN A 375 60.49 -13.85 14.02
CA ASN A 375 61.57 -13.84 13.06
C ASN A 375 62.64 -12.81 13.42
N ALA A 376 62.23 -11.59 13.81
CA ALA A 376 63.13 -10.52 14.20
C ALA A 376 63.96 -10.92 15.46
N ILE A 377 63.30 -11.57 16.45
CA ILE A 377 63.93 -12.11 17.63
C ILE A 377 64.96 -13.18 17.27
N ALA A 378 64.59 -14.16 16.45
CA ALA A 378 65.47 -15.23 16.02
C ALA A 378 66.74 -14.67 15.32
N HIS A 379 66.52 -13.64 14.48
CA HIS A 379 67.61 -12.95 13.80
C HIS A 379 68.56 -12.21 14.79
N ASN A 380 67.94 -11.42 15.69
CA ASN A 380 68.73 -10.63 16.64
C ASN A 380 69.47 -11.48 17.70
N LEU A 381 68.95 -12.70 18.02
CA LEU A 381 69.66 -13.63 18.88
C LEU A 381 70.78 -14.40 18.14
N LYS A 382 70.64 -14.66 16.83
CA LYS A 382 71.63 -15.38 16.05
C LYS A 382 72.96 -14.68 15.98
N THR A 383 72.95 -13.33 15.89
CA THR A 383 74.21 -12.54 15.75
C THR A 383 75.10 -12.64 16.99
N PRO A 384 74.60 -12.32 18.20
CA PRO A 384 75.46 -12.45 19.38
C PRO A 384 75.84 -13.91 19.67
N LEU A 385 74.95 -14.87 19.38
CA LEU A 385 75.30 -16.29 19.53
C LEU A 385 76.48 -16.72 18.62
N PHE A 386 76.46 -16.19 17.38
CA PHE A 386 77.57 -16.46 16.43
C PHE A 386 78.87 -15.85 16.90
N VAL A 387 78.85 -14.62 17.46
CA VAL A 387 80.01 -13.97 18.05
C VAL A 387 80.55 -14.74 19.26
N ILE A 388 79.70 -15.12 20.19
CA ILE A 388 80.05 -15.97 21.32
C ILE A 388 80.70 -17.28 20.84
N GLY A 389 80.08 -17.95 19.87
CA GLY A 389 80.64 -19.18 19.32
C GLY A 389 82.04 -19.04 18.71
N GLY A 390 82.26 -17.95 17.93
CA GLY A 390 83.53 -17.65 17.30
C GLY A 390 84.64 -17.32 18.32
N PHE A 391 84.32 -16.50 19.31
CA PHE A 391 85.27 -16.17 20.37
C PHE A 391 85.56 -17.35 21.31
N ALA A 392 84.55 -18.20 21.59
CA ALA A 392 84.73 -19.43 22.35
C ALA A 392 85.59 -20.47 21.64
N GLU A 393 85.52 -20.53 20.29
CA GLU A 393 86.34 -21.39 19.48
C GLU A 393 87.82 -20.88 19.46
N ASN A 394 88.04 -19.57 19.35
CA ASN A 394 89.32 -18.95 19.46
C ASN A 394 90.01 -19.19 20.81
N LEU A 395 89.26 -19.19 21.90
CA LEU A 395 89.77 -19.52 23.25
C LEU A 395 90.44 -20.87 23.36
N LYS A 396 90.03 -21.86 22.58
CA LYS A 396 90.59 -23.21 22.59
C LYS A 396 92.08 -23.25 22.15
N ASN A 397 92.46 -22.38 21.23
CA ASN A 397 93.77 -22.43 20.55
C ASN A 397 94.64 -21.23 20.89
N GLU A 398 94.14 -20.29 21.69
CA GLU A 398 94.92 -19.08 22.06
C GLU A 398 95.81 -19.38 23.23
N GLU A 399 97.11 -19.09 23.16
CA GLU A 399 98.10 -19.26 24.22
C GLU A 399 98.36 -17.95 24.98
N ASP A 400 98.05 -16.82 24.36
CA ASP A 400 98.28 -15.50 24.97
C ASP A 400 97.23 -15.16 26.02
N THR A 401 97.69 -14.88 27.26
CA THR A 401 96.79 -14.64 28.40
C THR A 401 95.98 -13.35 28.24
N GLU A 402 96.53 -12.28 27.61
CA GLU A 402 95.77 -11.02 27.39
C GLU A 402 94.71 -11.19 26.37
N LYS A 403 94.97 -11.93 25.29
CA LYS A 403 93.94 -12.25 24.29
C LYS A 403 92.87 -13.18 24.80
N LYS A 404 93.21 -14.10 25.69
CA LYS A 404 92.17 -14.92 26.39
C LYS A 404 91.24 -14.09 27.23
N LEU A 405 91.77 -13.15 27.99
CA LEU A 405 90.94 -12.25 28.79
C LEU A 405 90.05 -11.40 27.91
N HIS A 406 90.57 -10.84 26.84
CA HIS A 406 89.80 -10.05 25.87
C HIS A 406 88.66 -10.89 25.20
N ASN A 407 88.93 -12.12 24.81
CA ASN A 407 87.91 -12.98 24.26
C ASN A 407 86.80 -13.33 25.28
N ILE A 408 87.17 -13.49 26.58
CA ILE A 408 86.22 -13.73 27.66
C ILE A 408 85.36 -12.47 27.88
N GLU A 409 85.93 -11.28 27.86
CA GLU A 409 85.20 -9.99 27.99
C GLU A 409 84.15 -9.84 26.91
N ILE A 410 84.47 -10.14 25.66
CA ILE A 410 83.52 -10.07 24.52
C ILE A 410 82.42 -11.07 24.69
N ILE A 411 82.74 -12.30 25.14
CA ILE A 411 81.72 -13.33 25.39
C ILE A 411 80.75 -12.86 26.51
N GLN A 412 81.31 -12.30 27.59
CA GLN A 412 80.50 -11.76 28.70
C GLN A 412 79.62 -10.62 28.24
N GLN A 413 80.16 -9.64 27.51
CA GLN A 413 79.36 -8.53 26.94
C GLN A 413 78.23 -9.03 26.05
N GLN A 414 78.49 -9.90 25.13
CA GLN A 414 77.45 -10.45 24.25
C GLN A 414 76.38 -11.24 24.99
N THR A 415 76.78 -11.92 26.10
CA THR A 415 75.81 -12.64 26.98
C THR A 415 74.92 -11.64 27.72
N GLU A 416 75.46 -10.52 28.24
CA GLU A 416 74.67 -9.44 28.86
C GLU A 416 73.73 -8.79 27.86
N GLU A 417 74.19 -8.50 26.65
CA GLU A 417 73.35 -7.96 25.58
C GLU A 417 72.21 -8.92 25.24
N MET A 418 72.43 -10.23 25.20
CA MET A 418 71.38 -11.20 24.99
C MET A 418 70.36 -11.25 26.15
N ASP A 419 70.85 -11.15 27.40
CA ASP A 419 69.95 -11.14 28.56
C ASP A 419 69.03 -9.92 28.54
N ILE A 420 69.57 -8.74 28.24
CA ILE A 420 68.78 -7.51 28.06
C ILE A 420 67.73 -7.67 26.95
N LEU A 421 68.13 -8.28 25.82
CA LEU A 421 67.22 -8.56 24.69
C LEU A 421 66.08 -9.51 25.08
N ILE A 422 66.40 -10.59 25.84
CA ILE A 422 65.40 -11.55 26.32
C ILE A 422 64.46 -10.87 27.30
N HIS A 423 64.92 -10.07 28.25
CA HIS A 423 64.10 -9.36 29.20
C HIS A 423 63.14 -8.37 28.50
N ARG A 424 63.61 -7.56 27.55
CA ARG A 424 62.78 -6.66 26.73
C ARG A 424 61.70 -7.45 25.96
N MET A 425 62.04 -8.62 25.47
CA MET A 425 61.12 -9.48 24.77
C MET A 425 60.01 -10.07 25.69
N LEU A 426 60.39 -10.48 26.87
CA LEU A 426 59.44 -10.98 27.87
C LEU A 426 58.51 -9.87 28.33
N ASP A 427 58.99 -8.66 28.48
CA ASP A 427 58.17 -7.48 28.80
C ASP A 427 57.18 -7.18 27.67
N LEU A 428 57.64 -7.16 26.42
CA LEU A 428 56.77 -6.98 25.25
C LEU A 428 55.68 -8.05 25.17
N SER A 429 56.03 -9.32 25.41
CA SER A 429 55.08 -10.45 25.47
C SER A 429 54.07 -10.30 26.59
N ARG A 430 54.44 -9.71 27.71
CA ARG A 430 53.55 -9.42 28.85
C ARG A 430 52.58 -8.25 28.48
N PHE A 431 53.06 -7.23 27.79
CA PHE A 431 52.19 -6.14 27.32
C PHE A 431 51.13 -6.61 26.33
N ASP A 432 51.43 -7.57 25.49
CA ASP A 432 50.48 -8.18 24.55
C ASP A 432 49.51 -9.18 25.20
N SER A 433 49.69 -9.48 26.48
CA SER A 433 48.84 -10.44 27.20
C SER A 433 47.49 -9.85 27.57
N PRO A 434 46.35 -10.54 27.26
CA PRO A 434 45.03 -10.14 27.72
C PRO A 434 44.90 -10.07 29.24
N ALA A 435 45.84 -10.67 29.96
CA ALA A 435 45.85 -10.76 31.43
C ALA A 435 46.55 -9.53 32.06
N LEU A 436 47.10 -8.60 31.27
CA LEU A 436 47.73 -7.40 31.80
C LEU A 436 46.67 -6.53 32.47
N LYS A 437 46.74 -6.43 33.78
CA LYS A 437 45.91 -5.51 34.55
C LYS A 437 46.69 -4.17 34.66
N LEU A 438 46.19 -3.15 34.02
CA LEU A 438 46.71 -1.79 34.19
C LEU A 438 46.25 -1.26 35.55
N ASN A 439 47.21 -0.83 36.36
CA ASN A 439 46.91 -0.08 37.57
C ASN A 439 46.84 1.42 37.19
N CYS A 440 45.64 1.91 37.00
CA CYS A 440 45.43 3.30 36.64
C CYS A 440 45.38 4.16 37.91
N GLU A 441 46.44 4.91 38.17
CA GLU A 441 46.54 5.85 39.28
C GLU A 441 46.61 7.28 38.75
N VAL A 442 46.03 8.18 39.51
CA VAL A 442 46.23 9.62 39.23
C VAL A 442 47.59 10.02 39.84
N PHE A 443 48.48 10.42 39.00
CA PHE A 443 49.81 10.87 39.43
C PHE A 443 50.14 12.29 38.90
N ASP A 444 51.02 13.01 39.61
CA ASP A 444 51.50 14.27 39.15
C ASP A 444 52.53 14.06 38.01
N PHE A 445 52.21 14.50 36.84
CA PHE A 445 53.00 14.32 35.62
C PHE A 445 54.36 15.06 35.70
N LYS A 446 54.40 16.23 36.35
CA LYS A 446 55.61 17.03 36.40
C LYS A 446 56.76 16.38 37.17
N PRO A 447 56.59 15.91 38.43
CA PRO A 447 57.64 15.18 39.14
C PRO A 447 58.05 13.88 38.47
N PHE A 448 57.09 13.23 37.77
CA PHE A 448 57.35 12.00 37.01
C PHE A 448 58.32 12.26 35.85
N ILE A 449 58.06 13.29 35.08
CA ILE A 449 58.95 13.70 33.96
C ILE A 449 60.28 14.17 34.46
N GLU A 450 60.34 14.98 35.52
CA GLU A 450 61.58 15.41 36.13
C GLU A 450 62.49 14.25 36.54
N LYS A 451 61.91 13.23 37.15
CA LYS A 451 62.64 11.98 37.55
C LYS A 451 63.17 11.21 36.34
N ILE A 452 62.44 11.17 35.25
CA ILE A 452 62.91 10.52 34.00
C ILE A 452 64.07 11.30 33.42
N LEU A 453 63.96 12.64 33.38
CA LEU A 453 64.98 13.51 32.84
C LEU A 453 66.24 13.45 33.66
N GLU A 454 66.22 13.45 35.01
CA GLU A 454 67.37 13.23 35.89
C GLU A 454 68.15 11.96 35.50
N ASN A 455 67.48 10.84 35.26
CA ASN A 455 68.14 9.61 34.80
C ASN A 455 68.81 9.73 33.43
N TYR A 456 68.28 10.58 32.55
CA TYR A 456 68.88 10.85 31.23
C TYR A 456 70.09 11.75 31.32
N TYR A 457 70.14 12.78 32.21
CA TYR A 457 71.26 13.69 32.40
C TYR A 457 72.52 12.99 32.93
N VAL A 458 72.36 11.88 33.60
CA VAL A 458 73.51 11.12 34.13
C VAL A 458 74.27 10.36 33.02
N HIS A 459 73.69 10.18 31.85
CA HIS A 459 74.25 9.33 30.79
C HIS A 459 74.58 10.02 29.47
N THR A 460 74.49 11.38 29.39
CA THR A 460 74.78 12.09 28.17
C THR A 460 75.79 13.18 28.42
N GLU A 461 76.94 13.19 27.66
CA GLU A 461 77.97 14.24 27.68
C GLU A 461 77.52 15.55 26.96
N HIS A 462 76.29 15.62 26.49
CA HIS A 462 75.72 16.77 25.77
C HIS A 462 74.62 17.44 26.60
N GLU A 463 74.60 18.78 26.62
CA GLU A 463 73.53 19.58 27.22
C GLU A 463 72.26 19.47 26.38
N ILE A 464 71.30 18.72 26.85
CA ILE A 464 70.02 18.54 26.18
C ILE A 464 68.99 19.45 26.90
N ILE A 465 68.47 20.46 26.18
CA ILE A 465 67.44 21.36 26.70
C ILE A 465 66.07 20.80 26.29
N PHE A 466 65.29 20.32 27.26
CA PHE A 466 63.90 19.90 27.05
C PHE A 466 62.97 21.10 27.25
N ILE A 467 62.25 21.50 26.21
CA ILE A 467 61.25 22.53 26.29
C ILE A 467 59.88 21.83 26.27
N TYR A 468 59.15 21.90 27.39
CA TYR A 468 57.76 21.41 27.48
C TYR A 468 56.84 22.58 27.85
N ASN A 469 55.71 22.68 27.14
CA ASN A 469 54.65 23.66 27.41
C ASN A 469 53.57 23.06 28.29
#